data_d3ef62aa80192efacadeee626f1bf97d
#
_entry.id   d3ef62aa80192efacadeee626f1bf97d
#
_cell.length_a   1.000
_cell.length_b   1.000
_cell.length_c   1.000
_cell.angle_alpha   90.00
_cell.angle_beta   90.00
_cell.angle_gamma   90.00
#
_symmetry.space_group_name_H-M   'P 1'
#
loop_
_entity.id
_entity.type
_entity.pdbx_description
1 polymer ?
#
loop_
_entity_poly.entity_id
_entity_poly.type
_entity_poly.pdbx_seq_one_letter_code
_entity_poly.pdbx_strand_id
1 'polypeptide(L)'
;AKSERRNCFQHKINQHIRRNFRYPEIAQEMGIQGRVYVNFIIAKDGSITNIRMRGPDKNLENEAQRIISSLPQMTPGKQRGRAVRVPFSIPITFRLQ
;
A
#
# COMPACT_ATOMS: atom_id res chain seq x y z
N ALA A 1 -11.97 -18.20 -4.70
CA ALA A 1 -11.86 -18.19 -3.23
C ALA A 1 -11.35 -16.85 -2.73
N LYS A 2 -11.63 -16.53 -1.47
CA LYS A 2 -11.22 -15.26 -0.87
C LYS A 2 -9.70 -15.08 -0.88
N SER A 3 -8.96 -16.14 -0.64
CA SER A 3 -7.50 -16.09 -0.63
C SER A 3 -6.93 -15.75 -2.00
N GLU A 4 -7.51 -16.27 -3.06
CA GLU A 4 -7.07 -16.00 -4.42
C GLU A 4 -7.29 -14.54 -4.80
N ARG A 5 -8.43 -13.96 -4.45
CA ARG A 5 -8.71 -12.55 -4.69
C ARG A 5 -7.73 -11.66 -3.94
N ARG A 6 -7.46 -11.99 -2.68
CA ARG A 6 -6.53 -11.25 -1.87
C ARG A 6 -5.13 -11.27 -2.47
N ASN A 7 -4.69 -12.45 -2.93
CA ASN A 7 -3.41 -12.60 -3.56
C ASN A 7 -3.31 -11.78 -4.85
N CYS A 8 -4.40 -11.72 -5.62
CA CYS A 8 -4.45 -10.94 -6.86
C CYS A 8 -4.29 -9.45 -6.57
N PHE A 9 -5.04 -8.91 -5.61
CA PHE A 9 -4.90 -7.51 -5.19
C PHE A 9 -3.51 -7.23 -4.66
N GLN A 10 -3.00 -8.11 -3.82
CA GLN A 10 -1.67 -7.93 -3.22
C GLN A 10 -0.59 -7.91 -4.29
N HIS A 11 -0.70 -8.75 -5.29
CA HIS A 11 0.25 -8.79 -6.39
C HIS A 11 0.28 -7.45 -7.15
N LYS A 12 -0.89 -6.92 -7.49
CA LYS A 12 -1.01 -5.65 -8.20
C LYS A 12 -0.48 -4.50 -7.35
N ILE A 13 -0.79 -4.50 -6.06
CA ILE A 13 -0.33 -3.48 -5.14
C ILE A 13 1.18 -3.52 -5.00
N ASN A 14 1.76 -4.71 -4.86
CA ASN A 14 3.20 -4.88 -4.77
C ASN A 14 3.91 -4.40 -6.04
N GLN A 15 3.36 -4.69 -7.21
CA GLN A 15 3.91 -4.19 -8.47
C GLN A 15 3.89 -2.66 -8.52
N HIS A 16 2.79 -2.06 -8.09
CA HIS A 16 2.64 -0.61 -8.06
C HIS A 16 3.68 0.02 -7.13
N ILE A 17 3.87 -0.57 -5.96
CA ILE A 17 4.85 -0.10 -4.99
C ILE A 17 6.24 -0.12 -5.60
N ARG A 18 6.62 -1.21 -6.26
CA ARG A 18 7.94 -1.34 -6.89
C ARG A 18 8.16 -0.31 -7.98
N ARG A 19 7.13 -0.03 -8.79
CA ARG A 19 7.24 0.92 -9.89
C ARG A 19 7.34 2.36 -9.43
N ASN A 20 6.70 2.69 -8.31
CA ASN A 20 6.58 4.06 -7.84
C ASN A 20 7.45 4.36 -6.63
N PHE A 21 8.19 3.38 -6.16
CA PHE A 21 9.02 3.51 -4.97
C PHE A 21 10.14 4.51 -5.22
N ARG A 22 10.24 5.49 -4.32
CA ARG A 22 11.35 6.44 -4.28
C ARG A 22 11.80 6.57 -2.85
N TYR A 23 13.08 6.39 -2.62
CA TYR A 23 13.63 6.61 -1.30
C TYR A 23 13.72 8.11 -1.06
N PRO A 24 13.09 8.67 -0.01
CA PRO A 24 13.17 10.10 0.23
C PRO A 24 14.62 10.55 0.40
N GLU A 25 14.99 11.61 -0.29
CA GLU A 25 16.38 12.10 -0.28
C GLU A 25 16.85 12.44 1.13
N ILE A 26 15.99 13.11 1.92
CA ILE A 26 16.29 13.45 3.30
C ILE A 26 16.59 12.21 4.13
N ALA A 27 15.79 11.15 3.93
CA ALA A 27 15.98 9.90 4.66
C ALA A 27 17.28 9.22 4.25
N GLN A 28 17.65 9.28 2.97
CA GLN A 28 18.93 8.74 2.51
C GLN A 28 20.10 9.47 3.16
N GLU A 29 20.05 10.80 3.17
CA GLU A 29 21.10 11.63 3.75
C GLU A 29 21.27 11.38 5.24
N MET A 30 20.19 11.16 5.95
CA MET A 30 20.21 10.94 7.39
C MET A 30 20.37 9.47 7.79
N GLY A 31 20.46 8.57 6.80
CA GLY A 31 20.58 7.14 7.09
C GLY A 31 19.35 6.51 7.69
N ILE A 32 18.17 7.09 7.43
CA ILE A 32 16.93 6.59 8.00
C ILE A 32 16.42 5.41 7.19
N GLN A 33 16.14 4.30 7.86
CA GLN A 33 15.58 3.11 7.23
C GLN A 33 14.61 2.42 8.20
N GLY A 34 13.77 1.53 7.68
CA GLY A 34 12.81 0.81 8.50
C GLY A 34 11.59 0.39 7.69
N ARG A 35 10.58 -0.10 8.39
CA ARG A 35 9.33 -0.53 7.78
C ARG A 35 8.20 0.42 8.11
N VAL A 36 7.41 0.74 7.09
CA VAL A 36 6.16 1.46 7.27
C VAL A 36 5.02 0.47 7.05
N TYR A 37 4.19 0.31 8.06
CA TYR A 37 3.02 -0.55 7.97
C TYR A 37 1.85 0.29 7.48
N VAL A 38 1.29 -0.09 6.34
CA VAL A 38 0.19 0.64 5.73
C VAL A 38 -1.08 -0.20 5.81
N ASN A 39 -2.13 0.38 6.35
CA ASN A 39 -3.46 -0.23 6.39
C ASN A 39 -4.39 0.61 5.54
N PHE A 40 -5.17 -0.03 4.70
CA PHE A 40 -6.16 0.66 3.89
C PHE A 40 -7.28 -0.30 3.51
N ILE A 41 -8.35 0.26 2.95
CA ILE A 41 -9.50 -0.54 2.54
C ILE A 41 -9.76 -0.25 1.06
N ILE A 42 -9.92 -1.33 0.29
CA ILE A 42 -10.42 -1.22 -1.08
C ILE A 42 -11.94 -1.22 -0.96
N ALA A 43 -12.55 -0.09 -1.28
CA ALA A 43 -13.99 0.08 -1.15
C ALA A 43 -14.74 -0.71 -2.21
N LYS A 44 -16.05 -0.74 -2.09
CA LYS A 44 -16.91 -1.51 -3.01
C LYS A 44 -16.77 -1.06 -4.47
N ASP A 45 -16.44 0.21 -4.70
CA ASP A 45 -16.22 0.75 -6.05
C ASP A 45 -14.78 0.61 -6.53
N GLY A 46 -13.91 -0.01 -5.73
CA GLY A 46 -12.51 -0.21 -6.08
C GLY A 46 -11.58 0.92 -5.67
N SER A 47 -12.09 1.96 -5.03
CA SER A 47 -11.26 3.07 -4.57
C SER A 47 -10.53 2.71 -3.28
N ILE A 48 -9.41 3.39 -3.05
CA ILE A 48 -8.62 3.19 -1.83
C ILE A 48 -9.09 4.19 -0.78
N THR A 49 -9.47 3.68 0.40
CA THR A 49 -10.01 4.50 1.47
C THR A 49 -9.38 4.14 2.81
N ASN A 50 -9.55 5.01 3.80
CA ASN A 50 -9.12 4.78 5.18
C ASN A 50 -7.64 4.41 5.28
N ILE A 51 -6.80 5.15 4.55
CA ILE A 51 -5.35 4.91 4.56
C ILE A 51 -4.78 5.32 5.91
N ARG A 52 -4.15 4.38 6.58
CA ARG A 52 -3.44 4.63 7.84
C ARG A 52 -2.07 4.00 7.74
N MET A 53 -1.08 4.65 8.33
CA MET A 53 0.27 4.14 8.29
C MET A 53 1.00 4.40 9.60
N ARG A 54 1.96 3.52 9.84
CA ARG A 54 2.76 3.56 11.05
C ARG A 54 4.18 3.18 10.71
N GLY A 55 5.11 4.06 10.97
CA GLY A 55 6.50 3.81 10.66
C GLY A 55 7.44 4.53 11.62
N PRO A 56 8.75 4.27 11.49
CA PRO A 56 9.74 4.85 12.38
C PRO A 56 10.05 6.32 12.08
N ASP A 57 9.67 6.81 10.91
CA ASP A 57 9.99 8.17 10.51
C ASP A 57 8.92 8.76 9.62
N LYS A 58 8.65 10.04 9.80
CA LYS A 58 7.61 10.75 9.06
C LYS A 58 7.91 10.83 7.57
N ASN A 59 9.18 10.98 7.19
CA ASN A 59 9.56 11.03 5.78
C ASN A 59 9.24 9.72 5.07
N LEU A 60 9.48 8.59 5.73
CA LEU A 60 9.14 7.27 5.19
C LEU A 60 7.62 7.10 5.12
N GLU A 61 6.90 7.56 6.13
CA GLU A 61 5.44 7.49 6.13
C GLU A 61 4.86 8.32 4.97
N ASN A 62 5.40 9.52 4.74
CA ASN A 62 4.93 10.37 3.66
C ASN A 62 5.14 9.73 2.30
N GLU A 63 6.28 9.06 2.09
CA GLU A 63 6.53 8.35 0.85
C GLU A 63 5.56 7.17 0.69
N ALA A 64 5.34 6.41 1.76
CA ALA A 64 4.38 5.31 1.72
C ALA A 64 2.98 5.81 1.36
N GLN A 65 2.58 6.93 1.94
CA GLN A 65 1.29 7.54 1.64
C GLN A 65 1.19 7.95 0.16
N ARG A 66 2.25 8.55 -0.36
CA ARG A 66 2.30 8.95 -1.76
C ARG A 66 2.11 7.74 -2.68
N ILE A 67 2.83 6.65 -2.41
CA ILE A 67 2.76 5.43 -3.21
C ILE A 67 1.34 4.87 -3.19
N ILE A 68 0.76 4.73 -2.00
CA ILE A 68 -0.57 4.13 -1.86
C ILE A 68 -1.65 5.04 -2.43
N SER A 69 -1.52 6.36 -2.25
CA SER A 69 -2.49 7.33 -2.78
C SER A 69 -2.49 7.37 -4.30
N SER A 70 -1.40 6.97 -4.95
CA SER A 70 -1.31 6.94 -6.41
C SER A 70 -1.78 5.63 -7.01
N LEU A 71 -2.25 4.67 -6.20
CA LEU A 71 -2.81 3.43 -6.72
C LEU A 71 -4.00 3.72 -7.62
N PRO A 72 -4.06 3.08 -8.80
CA PRO A 72 -5.24 3.22 -9.65
C PRO A 72 -6.45 2.56 -8.99
N GLN A 73 -7.63 2.98 -9.43
CA GLN A 73 -8.85 2.35 -8.95
C GLN A 73 -8.83 0.86 -9.26
N MET A 74 -9.05 0.05 -8.24
CA MET A 74 -8.98 -1.40 -8.38
C MET A 74 -10.33 -1.96 -8.84
N THR A 75 -10.28 -3.13 -9.48
CA THR A 75 -11.50 -3.87 -9.72
C THR A 75 -12.06 -4.32 -8.38
N PRO A 76 -13.32 -3.99 -8.05
CA PRO A 76 -13.88 -4.33 -6.75
C PRO A 76 -13.85 -5.83 -6.48
N GLY A 77 -13.56 -6.20 -5.24
CA GLY A 77 -13.71 -7.57 -4.80
C GLY A 77 -15.18 -7.97 -4.84
N LYS A 78 -15.46 -9.21 -5.18
CA LYS A 78 -16.84 -9.72 -5.22
C LYS A 78 -16.96 -10.97 -4.40
N GLN A 79 -18.08 -11.08 -3.71
CA GLN A 79 -18.45 -12.28 -2.97
C GLN A 79 -19.92 -12.57 -3.27
N ARG A 80 -20.20 -13.76 -3.84
CA ARG A 80 -21.55 -14.14 -4.27
C ARG A 80 -22.18 -13.11 -5.22
N GLY A 81 -21.37 -12.56 -6.14
CA GLY A 81 -21.84 -11.57 -7.10
C GLY A 81 -21.97 -10.16 -6.58
N ARG A 82 -21.64 -9.91 -5.31
CA ARG A 82 -21.71 -8.59 -4.70
C ARG A 82 -20.33 -8.01 -4.49
N ALA A 83 -20.18 -6.73 -4.76
CA ALA A 83 -18.94 -6.02 -4.44
C ALA A 83 -18.80 -5.90 -2.92
N VAL A 84 -17.61 -6.13 -2.41
CA VAL A 84 -17.32 -6.09 -0.97
C VAL A 84 -16.13 -5.22 -0.68
N ARG A 85 -16.07 -4.68 0.52
CA ARG A 85 -14.91 -3.95 1.01
C ARG A 85 -13.82 -4.97 1.38
N VAL A 86 -12.58 -4.66 1.00
CA VAL A 86 -11.45 -5.56 1.27
C VAL A 86 -10.38 -4.80 2.05
N PRO A 87 -10.15 -5.13 3.32
CA PRO A 87 -9.07 -4.51 4.10
C PRO A 87 -7.73 -5.13 3.74
N PHE A 88 -6.70 -4.28 3.70
CA PHE A 88 -5.32 -4.70 3.46
C PHE A 88 -4.39 -4.10 4.49
N SER A 89 -3.36 -4.89 4.83
CA SER A 89 -2.27 -4.45 5.68
C SER A 89 -0.97 -4.88 5.02
N ILE A 90 -0.14 -3.92 4.64
CA ILE A 90 1.07 -4.18 3.86
C ILE A 90 2.26 -3.46 4.48
N PRO A 91 3.40 -4.13 4.68
CA PRO A 91 4.62 -3.46 5.07
C PRO A 91 5.37 -2.96 3.84
N ILE A 92 5.87 -1.73 3.90
CA ILE A 92 6.77 -1.19 2.89
C ILE A 92 8.13 -1.05 3.55
N THR A 93 9.12 -1.79 3.04
CA THR A 93 10.46 -1.79 3.62
C THR A 93 11.34 -0.75 2.94
N PHE A 94 11.90 0.13 3.75
CA PHE A 94 12.88 1.12 3.31
C PHE A 94 14.25 0.69 3.82
N ARG A 95 15.10 0.27 2.89
CA ARG A 95 16.43 -0.23 3.24
C ARG A 95 17.49 0.48 2.41
N LEU A 96 18.48 1.01 3.08
CA LEU A 96 19.65 1.62 2.42
C LEU A 96 20.62 0.53 1.98
N GLN A 97 21.25 0.74 0.83
CA GLN A 97 22.27 -0.17 0.31
C GLN A 97 23.67 0.36 0.60
#